data_4558ebecd39349f7d53b601b82fb8658
#
_entry.id   4558ebecd39349f7d53b601b82fb8658
#
_cell.length_a   1.000
_cell.length_b   1.000
_cell.length_c   1.000
_cell.angle_alpha   90.00
_cell.angle_beta   90.00
_cell.angle_gamma   90.00
#
_symmetry.space_group_name_H-M   'P 1'
#
loop_
_entity.id
_entity.type
_entity.pdbx_description
1 polymer ?
#
loop_
_entity_poly.entity_id
_entity_poly.type
_entity_poly.pdbx_seq_one_letter_code
_entity_poly.pdbx_strand_id
1 'polypeptide(L)'
;MGKHSNIILCDDNNTILDSIKHVSAQISSVREVLPGREYFIPNTSNKHNPMNMDFNTFNENILSQPKTTAKALSSAYTGISTCISEEVCHRAHIDSAKPANCLSSAESIALFEAFKAIIDDVANGSFSPNIVYYNGAPADFAAISLTMYDKSESYTSISECLIGYYHEKEVRTPVSYT
;
A
#
# COMPACT_ATOMS: atom_id res chain seq x y z
N MET A 1 -11.71 13.99 -1.06
CA MET A 1 -11.70 12.75 -1.89
C MET A 1 -11.06 13.05 -3.25
N GLY A 2 -10.14 12.19 -3.73
CA GLY A 2 -9.48 12.35 -5.02
C GLY A 2 -10.45 12.24 -6.21
N LYS A 3 -9.98 12.64 -7.41
CA LYS A 3 -10.79 12.64 -8.65
C LYS A 3 -11.43 11.27 -8.94
N HIS A 4 -10.69 10.17 -8.68
CA HIS A 4 -11.10 8.80 -8.96
C HIS A 4 -11.61 8.03 -7.73
N SER A 5 -11.64 8.67 -6.55
CA SER A 5 -12.16 8.04 -5.33
C SER A 5 -13.68 8.17 -5.25
N ASN A 6 -14.34 7.12 -4.76
CA ASN A 6 -15.78 7.09 -4.50
C ASN A 6 -16.05 6.28 -3.22
N ILE A 7 -17.17 6.52 -2.58
CA ILE A 7 -17.71 5.64 -1.53
C ILE A 7 -19.03 5.12 -2.07
N ILE A 8 -19.20 3.81 -2.07
CA ILE A 8 -20.33 3.12 -2.67
C ILE A 8 -20.95 2.24 -1.59
N LEU A 9 -22.25 2.37 -1.40
CA LEU A 9 -23.04 1.53 -0.51
C LEU A 9 -23.69 0.43 -1.34
N CYS A 10 -23.46 -0.82 -0.97
CA CYS A 10 -24.04 -1.99 -1.62
C CYS A 10 -24.84 -2.82 -0.61
N ASP A 11 -25.78 -3.60 -1.11
CA ASP A 11 -26.42 -4.68 -0.38
C ASP A 11 -25.53 -5.95 -0.34
N ASP A 12 -26.04 -6.99 0.32
CA ASP A 12 -25.34 -8.29 0.46
C ASP A 12 -25.16 -9.03 -0.88
N ASN A 13 -25.84 -8.61 -1.93
CA ASN A 13 -25.74 -9.16 -3.29
C ASN A 13 -24.83 -8.31 -4.20
N ASN A 14 -24.07 -7.36 -3.63
CA ASN A 14 -23.28 -6.37 -4.35
C ASN A 14 -24.12 -5.45 -5.28
N THR A 15 -25.41 -5.28 -5.04
CA THR A 15 -26.20 -4.27 -5.74
C THR A 15 -25.94 -2.90 -5.13
N ILE A 16 -25.62 -1.93 -5.96
CA ILE A 16 -25.37 -0.55 -5.52
C ILE A 16 -26.69 0.05 -5.02
N LEU A 17 -26.72 0.42 -3.74
CA LEU A 17 -27.83 1.15 -3.14
C LEU A 17 -27.66 2.66 -3.36
N ASP A 18 -26.44 3.17 -3.14
CA ASP A 18 -26.10 4.58 -3.38
C ASP A 18 -24.59 4.78 -3.47
N SER A 19 -24.17 5.99 -3.88
CA SER A 19 -22.76 6.39 -3.94
C SER A 19 -22.59 7.91 -3.87
N ILE A 20 -21.46 8.38 -3.35
CA ILE A 20 -21.16 9.82 -3.30
C ILE A 20 -21.03 10.42 -4.71
N LYS A 21 -20.48 9.66 -5.67
CA LYS A 21 -20.37 10.08 -7.07
C LYS A 21 -21.10 9.07 -7.95
N HIS A 22 -22.17 9.51 -8.58
CA HIS A 22 -22.87 8.73 -9.60
C HIS A 22 -22.05 8.78 -10.91
N VAL A 23 -21.69 7.61 -11.43
CA VAL A 23 -20.88 7.46 -12.64
C VAL A 23 -21.68 6.67 -13.66
N SER A 24 -22.14 7.32 -14.72
CA SER A 24 -22.83 6.66 -15.82
C SER A 24 -21.86 6.09 -16.87
N ALA A 25 -22.35 5.23 -17.75
CA ALA A 25 -21.59 4.69 -18.88
C ALA A 25 -21.00 5.78 -19.80
N GLN A 26 -21.61 6.97 -19.83
CA GLN A 26 -21.10 8.12 -20.59
C GLN A 26 -19.85 8.74 -19.95
N ILE A 27 -19.70 8.62 -18.63
CA ILE A 27 -18.58 9.20 -17.86
C ILE A 27 -17.41 8.20 -17.76
N SER A 28 -17.72 6.91 -17.69
CA SER A 28 -16.72 5.85 -17.57
C SER A 28 -17.08 4.64 -18.42
N SER A 29 -16.17 4.27 -19.30
CA SER A 29 -16.25 3.03 -20.07
C SER A 29 -15.87 1.78 -19.26
N VAL A 30 -15.32 1.95 -18.05
CA VAL A 30 -14.81 0.85 -17.21
C VAL A 30 -15.92 0.26 -16.35
N ARG A 31 -16.74 1.12 -15.72
CA ARG A 31 -17.87 0.69 -14.88
C ARG A 31 -18.88 1.81 -14.68
N GLU A 32 -20.14 1.43 -14.54
CA GLU A 32 -21.18 2.30 -14.02
C GLU A 32 -21.20 2.24 -12.49
N VAL A 33 -21.50 3.36 -11.84
CA VAL A 33 -21.75 3.44 -10.40
C VAL A 33 -23.07 4.19 -10.21
N LEU A 34 -24.17 3.45 -10.33
CA LEU A 34 -25.54 3.97 -10.22
C LEU A 34 -26.37 3.02 -9.34
N PRO A 35 -27.36 3.53 -8.59
CA PRO A 35 -28.28 2.69 -7.82
C PRO A 35 -28.94 1.62 -8.71
N GLY A 36 -29.07 0.41 -8.18
CA GLY A 36 -29.62 -0.75 -8.86
C GLY A 36 -28.67 -1.46 -9.83
N ARG A 37 -27.42 -0.98 -10.01
CA ARG A 37 -26.39 -1.68 -10.77
C ARG A 37 -25.60 -2.62 -9.87
N GLU A 38 -25.10 -3.71 -10.45
CA GLU A 38 -24.15 -4.59 -9.76
C GLU A 38 -22.80 -3.90 -9.60
N TYR A 39 -22.28 -3.92 -8.36
CA TYR A 39 -20.93 -3.44 -8.08
C TYR A 39 -19.90 -4.52 -8.42
N PHE A 40 -18.95 -4.17 -9.24
CA PHE A 40 -17.78 -5.01 -9.47
C PHE A 40 -16.49 -4.19 -9.32
N ILE A 41 -15.43 -4.85 -8.90
CA ILE A 41 -14.09 -4.26 -8.84
C ILE A 41 -13.46 -4.47 -10.21
N PRO A 42 -13.24 -3.41 -11.02
CA PRO A 42 -12.58 -3.55 -12.29
C PRO A 42 -11.17 -4.10 -12.08
N ASN A 43 -10.77 -5.06 -12.89
CA ASN A 43 -9.38 -5.53 -12.91
C ASN A 43 -8.51 -4.46 -13.59
N THR A 44 -8.16 -3.42 -12.84
CA THR A 44 -7.42 -2.24 -13.35
C THR A 44 -5.90 -2.39 -13.24
N SER A 45 -5.43 -3.49 -12.67
CA SER A 45 -4.00 -3.74 -12.54
C SER A 45 -3.68 -5.22 -12.77
N ASN A 46 -2.66 -5.49 -13.58
CA ASN A 46 -2.09 -6.83 -13.75
C ASN A 46 -1.15 -7.20 -12.58
N LYS A 47 -1.50 -6.74 -11.35
CA LYS A 47 -0.70 -7.01 -10.17
C LYS A 47 -1.02 -8.40 -9.60
N HIS A 48 0.01 -9.05 -9.11
CA HIS A 48 -0.10 -10.36 -8.49
C HIS A 48 -0.56 -10.26 -7.03
N ASN A 49 -1.21 -11.32 -6.55
CA ASN A 49 -1.52 -11.45 -5.12
C ASN A 49 -0.24 -11.88 -4.38
N PRO A 50 0.25 -11.12 -3.38
CA PRO A 50 1.48 -11.45 -2.66
C PRO A 50 1.34 -12.67 -1.73
N MET A 51 0.11 -13.10 -1.39
CA MET A 51 -0.12 -14.17 -0.42
C MET A 51 0.31 -15.57 -0.93
N ASN A 52 0.32 -15.78 -2.25
CA ASN A 52 0.60 -17.08 -2.87
C ASN A 52 1.84 -17.01 -3.75
N MET A 53 2.96 -16.62 -3.18
CA MET A 53 4.18 -16.34 -3.92
C MET A 53 5.31 -17.30 -3.51
N ASP A 54 5.96 -17.89 -4.50
CA ASP A 54 7.24 -18.59 -4.35
C ASP A 54 8.40 -17.72 -4.87
N PHE A 55 9.62 -18.14 -4.56
CA PHE A 55 10.83 -17.41 -4.92
C PHE A 55 11.03 -17.24 -6.44
N ASN A 56 10.68 -18.25 -7.24
CA ASN A 56 10.88 -18.20 -8.69
C ASN A 56 9.91 -17.18 -9.31
N THR A 57 8.64 -17.24 -8.95
CA THR A 57 7.60 -16.29 -9.38
C THR A 57 7.94 -14.87 -8.93
N PHE A 58 8.46 -14.70 -7.71
CA PHE A 58 8.92 -13.41 -7.22
C PHE A 58 10.04 -12.83 -8.09
N ASN A 59 11.06 -13.62 -8.37
CA ASN A 59 12.19 -13.20 -9.21
C ASN A 59 11.74 -12.82 -10.62
N GLU A 60 10.91 -13.63 -11.25
CA GLU A 60 10.37 -13.31 -12.58
C GLU A 60 9.62 -11.99 -12.58
N ASN A 61 8.80 -11.75 -11.56
CA ASN A 61 8.00 -10.54 -11.45
C ASN A 61 8.84 -9.28 -11.15
N ILE A 62 9.96 -9.40 -10.45
CA ILE A 62 10.77 -8.26 -9.98
C ILE A 62 11.97 -8.04 -10.90
N LEU A 63 12.80 -9.07 -11.14
CA LEU A 63 14.07 -8.91 -11.86
C LEU A 63 13.91 -8.63 -13.36
N SER A 64 12.75 -8.97 -13.94
CA SER A 64 12.47 -8.65 -15.35
C SER A 64 12.16 -7.17 -15.58
N GLN A 65 11.93 -6.38 -14.53
CA GLN A 65 11.49 -5.00 -14.67
C GLN A 65 12.68 -4.01 -14.73
N PRO A 66 12.75 -3.14 -15.74
CA PRO A 66 13.74 -2.07 -15.81
C PRO A 66 13.30 -0.87 -14.93
N LYS A 67 13.07 -1.12 -13.65
CA LYS A 67 12.60 -0.14 -12.65
C LYS A 67 13.49 -0.21 -11.43
N THR A 68 13.42 0.80 -10.57
CA THR A 68 14.01 0.72 -9.23
C THR A 68 13.36 -0.41 -8.43
N THR A 69 14.09 -1.02 -7.50
CA THR A 69 13.63 -2.18 -6.72
C THR A 69 12.32 -1.88 -5.99
N ALA A 70 12.22 -0.73 -5.31
CA ALA A 70 10.97 -0.33 -4.65
C ALA A 70 9.81 -0.17 -5.64
N LYS A 71 10.07 0.41 -6.84
CA LYS A 71 9.03 0.57 -7.87
C LYS A 71 8.63 -0.76 -8.50
N ALA A 72 9.56 -1.69 -8.67
CA ALA A 72 9.27 -3.04 -9.14
C ALA A 72 8.31 -3.75 -8.17
N LEU A 73 8.60 -3.75 -6.85
CA LEU A 73 7.73 -4.32 -5.81
C LEU A 73 6.33 -3.71 -5.83
N SER A 74 6.22 -2.39 -5.74
CA SER A 74 4.91 -1.70 -5.67
C SER A 74 4.10 -1.84 -6.96
N SER A 75 4.72 -2.06 -8.10
CA SER A 75 4.02 -2.28 -9.38
C SER A 75 3.67 -3.73 -9.65
N ALA A 76 4.39 -4.70 -9.07
CA ALA A 76 4.15 -6.12 -9.28
C ALA A 76 3.04 -6.68 -8.39
N TYR A 77 2.89 -6.17 -7.16
CA TYR A 77 2.01 -6.78 -6.16
C TYR A 77 0.88 -5.86 -5.71
N THR A 78 -0.31 -6.46 -5.53
CA THR A 78 -1.49 -5.77 -5.00
C THR A 78 -1.29 -5.48 -3.51
N GLY A 79 -1.75 -4.30 -3.06
CA GLY A 79 -1.68 -3.90 -1.65
C GLY A 79 -0.32 -3.40 -1.18
N ILE A 80 0.72 -3.45 -2.03
CA ILE A 80 2.06 -3.00 -1.69
C ILE A 80 2.24 -1.53 -2.12
N SER A 81 2.34 -0.65 -1.13
CA SER A 81 2.61 0.78 -1.33
C SER A 81 4.11 1.04 -1.57
N THR A 82 4.44 2.26 -1.98
CA THR A 82 5.84 2.68 -2.10
C THR A 82 6.56 2.62 -0.75
N CYS A 83 5.92 3.09 0.33
CA CYS A 83 6.47 3.05 1.68
C CYS A 83 6.80 1.61 2.12
N ILE A 84 5.88 0.65 1.91
CA ILE A 84 6.14 -0.76 2.22
C ILE A 84 7.27 -1.34 1.35
N SER A 85 7.35 -0.95 0.08
CA SER A 85 8.43 -1.39 -0.81
C SER A 85 9.81 -0.87 -0.35
N GLU A 86 9.87 0.35 0.15
CA GLU A 86 11.08 0.95 0.72
C GLU A 86 11.47 0.26 2.02
N GLU A 87 10.52 -0.06 2.89
CA GLU A 87 10.72 -0.85 4.10
C GLU A 87 11.27 -2.25 3.79
N VAL A 88 10.74 -2.92 2.77
CA VAL A 88 11.26 -4.22 2.30
C VAL A 88 12.73 -4.09 1.88
N CYS A 89 13.05 -3.08 1.07
CA CYS A 89 14.42 -2.82 0.63
C CYS A 89 15.34 -2.52 1.83
N HIS A 90 14.86 -1.73 2.80
CA HIS A 90 15.60 -1.41 4.02
C HIS A 90 15.92 -2.67 4.84
N ARG A 91 14.94 -3.55 5.08
CA ARG A 91 15.13 -4.82 5.80
C ARG A 91 16.08 -5.77 5.07
N ALA A 92 16.05 -5.74 3.73
CA ALA A 92 16.97 -6.52 2.90
C ALA A 92 18.37 -5.91 2.76
N HIS A 93 18.62 -4.72 3.33
CA HIS A 93 19.86 -3.94 3.16
C HIS A 93 20.18 -3.62 1.70
N ILE A 94 19.16 -3.31 0.91
CA ILE A 94 19.26 -2.96 -0.51
C ILE A 94 18.86 -1.49 -0.70
N ASP A 95 19.63 -0.76 -1.51
CA ASP A 95 19.22 0.57 -1.96
C ASP A 95 17.93 0.46 -2.79
N SER A 96 16.87 1.11 -2.31
CA SER A 96 15.54 1.10 -2.95
C SER A 96 15.56 1.69 -4.37
N ALA A 97 16.54 2.56 -4.67
CA ALA A 97 16.75 3.17 -5.97
C ALA A 97 17.57 2.28 -6.95
N LYS A 98 18.21 1.21 -6.45
CA LYS A 98 18.95 0.26 -7.29
C LYS A 98 18.01 -0.38 -8.32
N PRO A 99 18.40 -0.47 -9.60
CA PRO A 99 17.60 -1.16 -10.61
C PRO A 99 17.36 -2.64 -10.24
N ALA A 100 16.12 -3.09 -10.31
CA ALA A 100 15.76 -4.45 -9.91
C ALA A 100 16.48 -5.53 -10.73
N ASN A 101 16.70 -5.29 -12.01
CA ASN A 101 17.45 -6.20 -12.90
C ASN A 101 18.97 -6.21 -12.67
N CYS A 102 19.47 -5.38 -11.74
CA CYS A 102 20.88 -5.36 -11.33
C CYS A 102 21.11 -6.01 -9.96
N LEU A 103 20.09 -6.62 -9.37
CA LEU A 103 20.24 -7.34 -8.11
C LEU A 103 21.05 -8.62 -8.32
N SER A 104 21.99 -8.88 -7.42
CA SER A 104 22.69 -10.17 -7.35
C SER A 104 21.75 -11.25 -6.81
N SER A 105 22.13 -12.52 -6.99
CA SER A 105 21.35 -13.63 -6.44
C SER A 105 21.19 -13.56 -4.91
N ALA A 106 22.21 -13.11 -4.19
CA ALA A 106 22.15 -12.95 -2.73
C ALA A 106 21.18 -11.82 -2.34
N GLU A 107 21.21 -10.68 -3.04
CA GLU A 107 20.28 -9.58 -2.80
C GLU A 107 18.83 -9.96 -3.14
N SER A 108 18.64 -10.75 -4.22
CA SER A 108 17.31 -11.22 -4.59
C SER A 108 16.72 -12.15 -3.52
N ILE A 109 17.53 -13.05 -2.94
CA ILE A 109 17.08 -13.91 -1.83
C ILE A 109 16.74 -13.05 -0.60
N ALA A 110 17.61 -12.12 -0.21
CA ALA A 110 17.38 -11.24 0.93
C ALA A 110 16.10 -10.39 0.75
N LEU A 111 15.87 -9.88 -0.47
CA LEU A 111 14.67 -9.11 -0.81
C LEU A 111 13.40 -9.97 -0.68
N PHE A 112 13.45 -11.20 -1.18
CA PHE A 112 12.33 -12.14 -1.07
C PHE A 112 12.02 -12.49 0.38
N GLU A 113 13.05 -12.80 1.19
CA GLU A 113 12.87 -13.13 2.61
C GLU A 113 12.27 -11.95 3.39
N ALA A 114 12.77 -10.74 3.17
CA ALA A 114 12.23 -9.54 3.81
C ALA A 114 10.79 -9.26 3.39
N PHE A 115 10.47 -9.44 2.11
CA PHE A 115 9.11 -9.29 1.59
C PHE A 115 8.17 -10.35 2.17
N LYS A 116 8.60 -11.62 2.12
CA LYS A 116 7.82 -12.74 2.65
C LYS A 116 7.53 -12.59 4.14
N ALA A 117 8.46 -12.14 4.94
CA ALA A 117 8.24 -11.90 6.36
C ALA A 117 7.11 -10.90 6.62
N ILE A 118 7.04 -9.80 5.87
CA ILE A 118 5.94 -8.83 5.96
C ILE A 118 4.60 -9.45 5.53
N ILE A 119 4.60 -10.25 4.46
CA ILE A 119 3.37 -10.91 3.98
C ILE A 119 2.90 -11.97 4.98
N ASP A 120 3.81 -12.73 5.59
CA ASP A 120 3.49 -13.71 6.63
C ASP A 120 2.90 -13.02 7.89
N ASP A 121 3.43 -11.86 8.31
CA ASP A 121 2.86 -11.06 9.39
C ASP A 121 1.42 -10.64 9.09
N VAL A 122 1.17 -10.16 7.87
CA VAL A 122 -0.18 -9.79 7.43
C VAL A 122 -1.11 -11.01 7.40
N ALA A 123 -0.65 -12.14 6.86
CA ALA A 123 -1.43 -13.37 6.78
C ALA A 123 -1.81 -13.92 8.15
N ASN A 124 -0.93 -13.76 9.14
CA ASN A 124 -1.13 -14.21 10.52
C ASN A 124 -1.86 -13.18 11.39
N GLY A 125 -2.18 -11.98 10.87
CA GLY A 125 -2.77 -10.90 11.65
C GLY A 125 -1.80 -10.29 12.69
N SER A 126 -0.50 -10.46 12.50
CA SER A 126 0.57 -9.92 13.38
C SER A 126 0.84 -8.46 13.05
N PHE A 127 -0.01 -7.57 13.54
CA PHE A 127 0.12 -6.14 13.28
C PHE A 127 0.86 -5.41 14.39
N SER A 128 1.63 -4.40 14.01
CA SER A 128 2.38 -3.50 14.89
C SER A 128 2.18 -2.05 14.43
N PRO A 129 0.99 -1.46 14.66
CA PRO A 129 0.67 -0.11 14.20
C PRO A 129 1.65 0.90 14.78
N ASN A 130 2.19 1.77 13.90
CA ASN A 130 3.14 2.79 14.33
C ASN A 130 3.09 4.03 13.46
N ILE A 131 3.42 5.18 14.08
CA ILE A 131 3.73 6.43 13.40
C ILE A 131 5.24 6.56 13.38
N VAL A 132 5.79 6.93 12.23
CA VAL A 132 7.21 7.20 12.07
C VAL A 132 7.45 8.69 11.84
N TYR A 133 8.60 9.16 12.31
CA TYR A 133 8.92 10.59 12.33
C TYR A 133 10.18 10.86 11.52
N TYR A 134 10.16 11.99 10.83
CA TYR A 134 11.31 12.54 10.14
C TYR A 134 11.46 14.02 10.53
N ASN A 135 12.66 14.41 10.97
CA ASN A 135 12.94 15.77 11.47
C ASN A 135 11.93 16.25 12.54
N GLY A 136 11.50 15.34 13.41
CA GLY A 136 10.56 15.63 14.49
C GLY A 136 9.09 15.83 14.05
N ALA A 137 8.75 15.61 12.79
CA ALA A 137 7.38 15.65 12.27
C ALA A 137 6.91 14.25 11.87
N PRO A 138 5.59 13.92 12.03
CA PRO A 138 5.05 12.66 11.56
C PRO A 138 5.20 12.56 10.03
N ALA A 139 5.96 11.57 9.59
CA ALA A 139 6.27 11.34 8.18
C ALA A 139 5.25 10.39 7.53
N ASP A 140 5.03 9.23 8.16
CA ASP A 140 4.11 8.20 7.68
C ASP A 140 3.57 7.35 8.82
N PHE A 141 2.63 6.47 8.53
CA PHE A 141 2.08 5.48 9.45
C PHE A 141 1.84 4.16 8.72
N ALA A 142 1.88 3.06 9.47
CA ALA A 142 1.57 1.74 8.91
C ALA A 142 0.97 0.82 9.97
N ALA A 143 0.28 -0.24 9.52
CA ALA A 143 -0.18 -1.33 10.38
C ALA A 143 0.93 -2.34 10.68
N ILE A 144 2.02 -2.32 9.92
CA ILE A 144 3.24 -3.11 10.16
C ILE A 144 4.33 -2.18 10.69
N SER A 145 5.31 -2.74 11.39
CA SER A 145 6.46 -1.97 11.87
C SER A 145 7.27 -1.41 10.71
N LEU A 146 7.47 -0.08 10.68
CA LEU A 146 8.39 0.61 9.78
C LEU A 146 9.71 0.84 10.50
N THR A 147 10.79 0.19 10.03
CA THR A 147 12.10 0.22 10.69
C THR A 147 13.12 1.13 10.01
N MET A 148 12.78 1.65 8.84
CA MET A 148 13.65 2.54 8.06
C MET A 148 13.76 3.97 8.60
N TYR A 149 13.04 4.29 9.68
CA TYR A 149 13.04 5.60 10.31
C TYR A 149 13.70 5.57 11.68
N ASP A 150 14.40 6.63 12.07
CA ASP A 150 15.13 6.72 13.34
C ASP A 150 14.21 6.79 14.57
N LYS A 151 12.99 7.30 14.39
CA LYS A 151 12.00 7.44 15.45
C LYS A 151 10.65 6.89 15.02
N SER A 152 10.09 6.03 15.86
CA SER A 152 8.72 5.51 15.72
C SER A 152 7.99 5.55 17.06
N GLU A 153 6.67 5.61 17.01
CA GLU A 153 5.75 5.51 18.14
C GLU A 153 4.72 4.42 17.84
N SER A 154 4.64 3.42 18.72
CA SER A 154 3.75 2.27 18.57
C SER A 154 2.37 2.54 19.17
N TYR A 155 1.34 1.95 18.56
CA TYR A 155 -0.06 2.06 18.96
C TYR A 155 -0.67 0.68 19.13
N THR A 156 -1.73 0.58 19.94
CA THR A 156 -2.42 -0.70 20.18
C THR A 156 -3.35 -1.08 19.02
N SER A 157 -3.78 -0.10 18.23
CA SER A 157 -4.59 -0.31 17.04
C SER A 157 -4.26 0.69 15.93
N ILE A 158 -4.55 0.29 14.69
CA ILE A 158 -4.40 1.18 13.54
C ILE A 158 -5.35 2.39 13.63
N SER A 159 -6.50 2.24 14.26
CA SER A 159 -7.45 3.33 14.47
C SER A 159 -6.88 4.42 15.37
N GLU A 160 -6.27 4.04 16.50
CA GLU A 160 -5.57 4.99 17.39
C GLU A 160 -4.36 5.64 16.68
N CYS A 161 -3.61 4.85 15.93
CA CYS A 161 -2.48 5.34 15.12
C CYS A 161 -2.95 6.42 14.11
N LEU A 162 -4.05 6.18 13.40
CA LEU A 162 -4.63 7.14 12.46
C LEU A 162 -5.09 8.42 13.14
N ILE A 163 -5.77 8.32 14.28
CA ILE A 163 -6.21 9.48 15.07
C ILE A 163 -4.99 10.31 15.48
N GLY A 164 -3.96 9.67 16.04
CA GLY A 164 -2.72 10.34 16.44
C GLY A 164 -2.03 11.04 15.28
N TYR A 165 -1.86 10.35 14.16
CA TYR A 165 -1.18 10.87 12.98
C TYR A 165 -1.86 12.12 12.40
N TYR A 166 -3.19 12.05 12.19
CA TYR A 166 -3.92 13.18 11.63
C TYR A 166 -4.06 14.34 12.62
N HIS A 167 -4.24 14.07 13.91
CA HIS A 167 -4.26 15.10 14.94
C HIS A 167 -2.95 15.89 14.97
N GLU A 168 -1.79 15.22 14.96
CA GLU A 168 -0.50 15.90 14.93
C GLU A 168 -0.31 16.72 13.64
N LYS A 169 -0.77 16.23 12.50
CA LYS A 169 -0.70 16.98 11.24
C LYS A 169 -1.57 18.23 11.25
N GLU A 170 -2.78 18.16 11.78
CA GLU A 170 -3.70 19.31 11.89
C GLU A 170 -3.13 20.40 12.81
N VAL A 171 -2.57 20.01 13.96
CA VAL A 171 -1.95 20.97 14.90
C VAL A 171 -0.76 21.68 14.26
N ARG A 172 0.00 21.00 13.41
CA ARG A 172 1.20 21.59 12.75
C ARG A 172 0.88 22.38 11.49
N THR A 173 -0.29 22.16 10.87
CA THR A 173 -0.73 22.87 9.68
C THR A 173 -2.07 23.56 10.00
N PRO A 174 -2.07 24.70 10.71
CA PRO A 174 -3.30 25.44 10.97
C PRO A 174 -3.95 25.81 9.64
N VAL A 175 -5.19 25.37 9.44
CA VAL A 175 -5.98 25.76 8.28
C VAL A 175 -6.17 27.28 8.36
N SER A 176 -5.53 28.02 7.46
CA SER A 176 -5.78 29.44 7.27
C SER A 176 -7.20 29.57 6.69
N TYR A 177 -8.17 29.87 7.52
CA TYR A 177 -9.48 30.35 7.06
C TYR A 177 -9.30 31.78 6.55
N THR A 178 -9.14 31.93 5.24
CA THR A 178 -9.36 33.18 4.52
C THR A 178 -10.71 33.15 3.84
#